data_79f5fa6350d3e3b04f1ca82ad31c8fb8
#
_entry.id   79f5fa6350d3e3b04f1ca82ad31c8fb8
#
_cell.length_a   1.000
_cell.length_b   1.000
_cell.length_c   1.000
_cell.angle_alpha   90.00
_cell.angle_beta   90.00
_cell.angle_gamma   90.00
#
_symmetry.space_group_name_H-M   'P 1'
#
loop_
_entity.id
_entity.type
_entity.pdbx_description
1 polymer ?
#
loop_
_entity_poly.entity_id
_entity_poly.type
_entity_poly.pdbx_seq_one_letter_code
_entity_poly.pdbx_strand_id
1 'polypeptide(L)'
;MSHTIRERGKKVFKAVKETSCQGIAAIASATEMSKSSVHRHQQAIKRRTQYPESEFWESEAGSAWLRLLVFGSIFFFGIKHGIGVGEISQFLKALRLGLHVGCSPSALATLKEQLKETIRAYEAAQAEHCHPREGQGIGVGSDEVFFGLPVLVLMELGSGYIFTEVQSEDRTYETWKDQIQPWW
;
A
#
# COMPACT_ATOMS: atom_id res chain seq x y z
N MET A 1 -8.85 -6.76 25.30
CA MET A 1 -8.59 -6.70 23.86
C MET A 1 -8.71 -5.25 23.37
N SER A 2 -7.66 -4.69 22.80
CA SER A 2 -7.71 -3.32 22.26
C SER A 2 -8.41 -3.35 20.91
N HIS A 3 -9.67 -2.91 20.85
CA HIS A 3 -10.36 -2.70 19.58
C HIS A 3 -9.70 -1.57 18.78
N THR A 4 -9.48 -1.77 17.49
CA THR A 4 -8.93 -0.73 16.61
C THR A 4 -9.88 0.47 16.55
N ILE A 5 -9.34 1.66 16.21
CA ILE A 5 -10.16 2.90 16.07
C ILE A 5 -11.30 2.67 15.06
N ARG A 6 -11.05 1.87 14.02
CA ARG A 6 -12.05 1.52 12.99
C ARG A 6 -13.20 0.67 13.56
N GLU A 7 -12.90 -0.33 14.37
CA GLU A 7 -13.92 -1.18 15.00
C GLU A 7 -14.77 -0.39 15.99
N ARG A 8 -14.15 0.50 16.76
CA ARG A 8 -14.87 1.43 17.65
C ARG A 8 -15.80 2.36 16.87
N GLY A 9 -15.34 2.91 15.73
CA GLY A 9 -16.15 3.71 14.82
C GLY A 9 -17.37 2.94 14.28
N LYS A 10 -17.18 1.69 13.83
CA LYS A 10 -18.27 0.81 13.37
C LYS A 10 -19.30 0.52 14.47
N LYS A 11 -18.86 0.24 15.72
CA LYS A 11 -19.76 0.04 16.86
C LYS A 11 -20.63 1.28 17.12
N VAL A 12 -20.03 2.48 17.13
CA VAL A 12 -20.77 3.73 17.34
C VAL A 12 -21.73 3.97 16.17
N PHE A 13 -21.31 3.75 14.92
CA PHE A 13 -22.17 3.92 13.75
C PHE A 13 -23.40 3.00 13.80
N LYS A 14 -23.20 1.73 14.15
CA LYS A 14 -24.28 0.75 14.32
C LYS A 14 -25.25 1.20 15.42
N ALA A 15 -24.72 1.58 16.58
CA ALA A 15 -25.54 2.05 17.70
C ALA A 15 -26.33 3.33 17.36
N VAL A 16 -25.75 4.25 16.56
CA VAL A 16 -26.44 5.45 16.07
C VAL A 16 -27.58 5.12 15.11
N LYS A 17 -27.40 4.14 14.21
CA LYS A 17 -28.46 3.67 13.29
C LYS A 17 -29.60 2.94 14.00
N GLU A 18 -29.27 2.09 14.97
CA GLU A 18 -30.28 1.30 15.71
C GLU A 18 -31.05 2.12 16.73
N THR A 19 -30.49 3.24 17.19
CA THR A 19 -31.05 4.06 18.27
C THR A 19 -31.35 5.49 17.80
N SER A 20 -32.21 5.63 16.82
CA SER A 20 -32.50 6.87 16.05
C SER A 20 -32.67 8.19 16.84
N CYS A 21 -32.70 8.20 18.17
CA CYS A 21 -32.88 9.39 19.01
C CYS A 21 -32.16 9.37 20.36
N GLN A 22 -31.15 8.54 20.58
CA GLN A 22 -30.54 8.47 21.91
C GLN A 22 -29.33 9.41 22.05
N GLY A 23 -29.26 10.10 23.21
CA GLY A 23 -28.14 10.96 23.55
C GLY A 23 -26.82 10.20 23.72
N ILE A 24 -25.71 10.95 23.70
CA ILE A 24 -24.33 10.43 23.81
C ILE A 24 -24.16 9.43 24.98
N ALA A 25 -24.89 9.64 26.07
CA ALA A 25 -24.83 8.80 27.27
C ALA A 25 -25.34 7.38 27.01
N ALA A 26 -26.46 7.22 26.27
CA ALA A 26 -27.04 5.94 25.93
C ALA A 26 -26.17 5.15 24.96
N ILE A 27 -25.61 5.83 23.94
CA ILE A 27 -24.65 5.23 23.01
C ILE A 27 -23.37 4.81 23.75
N ALA A 28 -22.89 5.62 24.67
CA ALA A 28 -21.71 5.31 25.49
C ALA A 28 -21.93 4.02 26.32
N SER A 29 -23.11 3.88 26.91
CA SER A 29 -23.50 2.68 27.67
C SER A 29 -23.61 1.45 26.74
N ALA A 30 -24.30 1.57 25.59
CA ALA A 30 -24.49 0.49 24.63
C ALA A 30 -23.19 0.00 23.97
N THR A 31 -22.18 0.89 23.83
CA THR A 31 -20.91 0.58 23.17
C THR A 31 -19.76 0.32 24.15
N GLU A 32 -20.01 0.46 25.46
CA GLU A 32 -18.98 0.38 26.52
C GLU A 32 -17.83 1.36 26.32
N MET A 33 -18.12 2.55 25.78
CA MET A 33 -17.13 3.58 25.46
C MET A 33 -17.36 4.84 26.31
N SER A 34 -16.28 5.61 26.52
CA SER A 34 -16.42 6.92 27.16
C SER A 34 -17.25 7.90 26.32
N LYS A 35 -18.01 8.78 26.96
CA LYS A 35 -18.82 9.82 26.30
C LYS A 35 -17.99 10.69 25.33
N SER A 36 -16.75 11.02 25.69
CA SER A 36 -15.83 11.78 24.84
C SER A 36 -15.42 11.01 23.58
N SER A 37 -15.19 9.68 23.69
CA SER A 37 -14.91 8.82 22.53
C SER A 37 -16.13 8.73 21.61
N VAL A 38 -17.33 8.53 22.17
CA VAL A 38 -18.57 8.50 21.39
C VAL A 38 -18.79 9.82 20.66
N HIS A 39 -18.65 10.95 21.35
CA HIS A 39 -18.79 12.28 20.73
C HIS A 39 -17.82 12.47 19.56
N ARG A 40 -16.54 12.11 19.74
CA ARG A 40 -15.52 12.17 18.67
C ARG A 40 -15.88 11.30 17.47
N HIS A 41 -16.37 10.08 17.70
CA HIS A 41 -16.80 9.21 16.62
C HIS A 41 -18.06 9.72 15.93
N GLN A 42 -19.03 10.25 16.65
CA GLN A 42 -20.22 10.90 16.05
C GLN A 42 -19.85 12.09 15.17
N GLN A 43 -18.92 12.94 15.62
CA GLN A 43 -18.43 14.06 14.81
C GLN A 43 -17.67 13.56 13.55
N ALA A 44 -16.92 12.48 13.68
CA ALA A 44 -16.26 11.85 12.54
C ALA A 44 -17.28 11.27 11.52
N ILE A 45 -18.33 10.60 12.00
CA ILE A 45 -19.42 10.07 11.19
C ILE A 45 -20.14 11.22 10.47
N LYS A 46 -20.53 12.28 11.17
CA LYS A 46 -21.19 13.45 10.56
C LYS A 46 -20.34 14.08 9.45
N ARG A 47 -19.02 14.18 9.64
CA ARG A 47 -18.11 14.69 8.62
C ARG A 47 -18.00 13.76 7.41
N ARG A 48 -17.99 12.43 7.65
CA ARG A 48 -17.92 11.43 6.58
C ARG A 48 -19.18 11.41 5.72
N THR A 49 -20.35 11.56 6.34
CA THR A 49 -21.65 11.50 5.64
C THR A 49 -22.10 12.86 5.07
N GLN A 50 -21.20 13.83 4.99
CA GLN A 50 -21.49 15.16 4.50
C GLN A 50 -21.80 15.20 2.99
N TYR A 51 -21.27 14.25 2.24
CA TYR A 51 -21.38 14.20 0.77
C TYR A 51 -22.10 12.94 0.30
N PRO A 52 -22.83 13.01 -0.85
CA PRO A 52 -23.59 11.87 -1.37
C PRO A 52 -22.75 10.62 -1.62
N GLU A 53 -21.51 10.80 -2.09
CA GLU A 53 -20.58 9.71 -2.36
C GLU A 53 -20.10 8.96 -1.10
N SER A 54 -20.34 9.51 0.07
CA SER A 54 -19.92 8.93 1.34
C SER A 54 -20.55 7.57 1.60
N GLU A 55 -21.79 7.37 1.20
CA GLU A 55 -22.50 6.10 1.34
C GLU A 55 -21.79 4.97 0.56
N PHE A 56 -21.35 5.28 -0.65
CA PHE A 56 -20.55 4.33 -1.45
C PHE A 56 -19.24 3.96 -0.75
N TRP A 57 -18.47 4.96 -0.30
CA TRP A 57 -17.17 4.72 0.32
C TRP A 57 -17.25 3.94 1.65
N GLU A 58 -18.35 4.02 2.38
CA GLU A 58 -18.59 3.25 3.60
C GLU A 58 -19.14 1.85 3.33
N SER A 59 -19.55 1.53 2.10
CA SER A 59 -19.95 0.18 1.68
C SER A 59 -18.74 -0.76 1.62
N GLU A 60 -18.98 -2.06 1.57
CA GLU A 60 -17.91 -3.06 1.41
C GLU A 60 -17.17 -2.90 0.09
N ALA A 61 -17.90 -2.75 -1.02
CA ALA A 61 -17.34 -2.52 -2.34
C ALA A 61 -16.56 -1.21 -2.40
N GLY A 62 -17.10 -0.10 -1.90
CA GLY A 62 -16.43 1.19 -1.85
C GLY A 62 -15.18 1.16 -0.97
N SER A 63 -15.21 0.46 0.16
CA SER A 63 -14.04 0.28 1.03
C SER A 63 -12.93 -0.54 0.36
N ALA A 64 -13.27 -1.53 -0.46
CA ALA A 64 -12.29 -2.29 -1.25
C ALA A 64 -11.68 -1.42 -2.34
N TRP A 65 -12.50 -0.69 -3.10
CA TRP A 65 -12.07 0.28 -4.10
C TRP A 65 -11.16 1.38 -3.54
N LEU A 66 -11.52 1.90 -2.37
CA LEU A 66 -10.72 2.93 -1.69
C LEU A 66 -9.31 2.44 -1.35
N ARG A 67 -9.18 1.17 -0.93
CA ARG A 67 -7.86 0.56 -0.72
C ARG A 67 -7.06 0.49 -2.01
N LEU A 68 -7.66 -0.02 -3.09
CA LEU A 68 -7.01 -0.10 -4.41
C LEU A 68 -6.57 1.30 -4.89
N LEU A 69 -7.41 2.31 -4.74
CA LEU A 69 -7.09 3.67 -5.15
C LEU A 69 -5.91 4.25 -4.36
N VAL A 70 -5.87 4.05 -3.04
CA VAL A 70 -4.76 4.53 -2.20
C VAL A 70 -3.47 3.79 -2.53
N PHE A 71 -3.49 2.46 -2.59
CA PHE A 71 -2.29 1.68 -2.93
C PHE A 71 -1.84 1.93 -4.37
N GLY A 72 -2.78 2.02 -5.33
CA GLY A 72 -2.48 2.38 -6.71
C GLY A 72 -1.85 3.77 -6.82
N SER A 73 -2.36 4.76 -6.10
CA SER A 73 -1.78 6.10 -6.07
C SER A 73 -0.35 6.10 -5.50
N ILE A 74 -0.10 5.35 -4.42
CA ILE A 74 1.23 5.23 -3.83
C ILE A 74 2.19 4.51 -4.81
N PHE A 75 1.74 3.42 -5.43
CA PHE A 75 2.56 2.67 -6.37
C PHE A 75 2.88 3.48 -7.63
N PHE A 76 1.84 3.91 -8.36
CA PHE A 76 2.05 4.59 -9.64
C PHE A 76 2.70 5.96 -9.46
N PHE A 77 2.18 6.81 -8.59
CA PHE A 77 2.74 8.14 -8.43
C PHE A 77 3.99 8.14 -7.57
N GLY A 78 3.96 7.44 -6.43
CA GLY A 78 5.03 7.52 -5.44
C GLY A 78 6.22 6.63 -5.74
N ILE A 79 6.03 5.38 -6.16
CA ILE A 79 7.12 4.42 -6.39
C ILE A 79 7.58 4.51 -7.83
N LYS A 80 6.66 4.34 -8.79
CA LYS A 80 7.02 4.28 -10.21
C LYS A 80 7.45 5.63 -10.79
N HIS A 81 6.80 6.73 -10.39
CA HIS A 81 7.08 8.06 -10.95
C HIS A 81 7.75 9.04 -9.97
N GLY A 82 8.11 8.61 -8.76
CA GLY A 82 8.87 9.42 -7.82
C GLY A 82 8.14 10.62 -7.22
N ILE A 83 6.81 10.73 -7.39
CA ILE A 83 6.01 11.82 -6.86
C ILE A 83 6.02 11.77 -5.33
N GLY A 84 6.23 12.93 -4.70
CA GLY A 84 6.27 13.06 -3.25
C GLY A 84 4.94 12.71 -2.57
N VAL A 85 4.99 12.13 -1.38
CA VAL A 85 3.79 11.77 -0.59
C VAL A 85 2.93 12.99 -0.22
N GLY A 86 3.50 14.19 -0.22
CA GLY A 86 2.78 15.45 -0.05
C GLY A 86 1.76 15.68 -1.16
N GLU A 87 2.16 15.51 -2.41
CA GLU A 87 1.31 15.65 -3.59
C GLU A 87 0.23 14.57 -3.64
N ILE A 88 0.58 13.32 -3.32
CA ILE A 88 -0.39 12.23 -3.20
C ILE A 88 -1.42 12.54 -2.11
N SER A 89 -0.99 13.12 -0.98
CA SER A 89 -1.89 13.56 0.08
C SER A 89 -2.87 14.64 -0.42
N GLN A 90 -2.39 15.61 -1.16
CA GLN A 90 -3.23 16.67 -1.75
C GLN A 90 -4.22 16.10 -2.77
N PHE A 91 -3.78 15.21 -3.64
CA PHE A 91 -4.64 14.49 -4.60
C PHE A 91 -5.79 13.76 -3.89
N LEU A 92 -5.50 12.93 -2.88
CA LEU A 92 -6.52 12.19 -2.13
C LEU A 92 -7.48 13.13 -1.37
N LYS A 93 -6.99 14.25 -0.85
CA LYS A 93 -7.82 15.29 -0.21
C LYS A 93 -8.71 16.01 -1.21
N ALA A 94 -8.20 16.34 -2.40
CA ALA A 94 -9.00 16.97 -3.46
C ALA A 94 -10.16 16.08 -3.90
N LEU A 95 -9.98 14.76 -3.90
CA LEU A 95 -11.02 13.76 -4.12
C LEU A 95 -11.92 13.53 -2.88
N ARG A 96 -11.76 14.30 -1.79
CA ARG A 96 -12.48 14.18 -0.51
C ARG A 96 -12.31 12.82 0.20
N LEU A 97 -11.35 12.01 -0.22
CA LEU A 97 -11.11 10.68 0.34
C LEU A 97 -10.49 10.73 1.74
N GLY A 98 -9.90 11.85 2.13
CA GLY A 98 -9.37 12.06 3.48
C GLY A 98 -10.40 11.96 4.61
N LEU A 99 -11.70 11.95 4.28
CA LEU A 99 -12.77 11.70 5.24
C LEU A 99 -12.93 10.20 5.56
N HIS A 100 -12.51 9.32 4.64
CA HIS A 100 -12.73 7.87 4.69
C HIS A 100 -11.44 7.08 4.93
N VAL A 101 -10.27 7.66 4.60
CA VAL A 101 -8.97 7.02 4.73
C VAL A 101 -7.93 7.98 5.32
N GLY A 102 -6.92 7.43 6.00
CA GLY A 102 -5.77 8.21 6.47
C GLY A 102 -4.90 8.63 5.30
N CYS A 103 -4.99 9.91 4.92
CA CYS A 103 -4.23 10.48 3.81
C CYS A 103 -3.23 11.56 4.25
N SER A 104 -2.78 11.54 5.53
CA SER A 104 -1.68 12.42 5.95
C SER A 104 -0.38 12.02 5.28
N PRO A 105 0.54 12.96 4.97
CA PRO A 105 1.84 12.62 4.38
C PRO A 105 2.62 11.56 5.16
N SER A 106 2.57 11.60 6.49
CA SER A 106 3.22 10.61 7.36
C SER A 106 2.60 9.21 7.23
N ALA A 107 1.27 9.12 7.19
CA ALA A 107 0.59 7.84 6.99
C ALA A 107 0.89 7.25 5.61
N LEU A 108 0.90 8.08 4.56
CA LEU A 108 1.24 7.65 3.20
C LEU A 108 2.71 7.25 3.07
N ALA A 109 3.63 7.93 3.76
CA ALA A 109 5.04 7.54 3.80
C ALA A 109 5.21 6.15 4.42
N THR A 110 4.56 5.89 5.56
CA THR A 110 4.57 4.56 6.19
C THR A 110 4.03 3.49 5.26
N LEU A 111 2.89 3.74 4.61
CA LEU A 111 2.30 2.79 3.65
C LEU A 111 3.20 2.58 2.42
N LYS A 112 3.87 3.62 1.94
CA LYS A 112 4.84 3.52 0.83
C LYS A 112 5.99 2.59 1.17
N GLU A 113 6.60 2.73 2.34
CA GLU A 113 7.68 1.84 2.75
C GLU A 113 7.20 0.39 2.97
N GLN A 114 6.04 0.20 3.61
CA GLN A 114 5.44 -1.14 3.74
C GLN A 114 5.15 -1.78 2.38
N LEU A 115 4.69 -1.01 1.40
CA LEU A 115 4.44 -1.51 0.05
C LEU A 115 5.75 -1.93 -0.65
N LYS A 116 6.82 -1.15 -0.52
CA LYS A 116 8.15 -1.51 -1.02
C LYS A 116 8.67 -2.82 -0.40
N GLU A 117 8.54 -2.96 0.92
CA GLU A 117 8.92 -4.19 1.62
C GLU A 117 8.11 -5.39 1.13
N THR A 118 6.80 -5.20 0.92
CA THR A 118 5.92 -6.27 0.39
C THR A 118 6.32 -6.68 -1.03
N ILE A 119 6.68 -5.71 -1.89
CA ILE A 119 7.15 -5.98 -3.26
C ILE A 119 8.44 -6.82 -3.20
N ARG A 120 9.43 -6.40 -2.39
CA ARG A 120 10.69 -7.15 -2.24
C ARG A 120 10.47 -8.57 -1.70
N ALA A 121 9.58 -8.72 -0.71
CA ALA A 121 9.27 -10.04 -0.17
C ALA A 121 8.57 -10.94 -1.22
N TYR A 122 7.71 -10.36 -2.05
CA TYR A 122 7.08 -11.08 -3.16
C TYR A 122 8.12 -11.50 -4.23
N GLU A 123 9.02 -10.60 -4.61
CA GLU A 123 10.12 -10.91 -5.53
C GLU A 123 10.99 -12.05 -5.02
N ALA A 124 11.39 -12.00 -3.75
CA ALA A 124 12.17 -13.07 -3.12
C ALA A 124 11.43 -14.42 -3.14
N ALA A 125 10.13 -14.42 -2.82
CA ALA A 125 9.31 -15.63 -2.87
C ALA A 125 9.13 -16.16 -4.30
N GLN A 126 9.01 -15.28 -5.31
CA GLN A 126 8.96 -15.69 -6.70
C GLN A 126 10.31 -16.25 -7.19
N ALA A 127 11.43 -15.68 -6.75
CA ALA A 127 12.75 -16.17 -7.10
C ALA A 127 12.94 -17.64 -6.73
N GLU A 128 12.43 -18.09 -5.57
CA GLU A 128 12.47 -19.49 -5.17
C GLU A 128 11.70 -20.43 -6.14
N HIS A 129 10.69 -19.91 -6.83
CA HIS A 129 9.82 -20.70 -7.72
C HIS A 129 10.23 -20.61 -9.18
N CYS A 130 11.05 -19.63 -9.55
CA CYS A 130 11.42 -19.32 -10.93
C CYS A 130 12.79 -19.88 -11.35
N HIS A 131 13.38 -20.82 -10.58
CA HIS A 131 14.59 -21.49 -11.01
C HIS A 131 14.35 -22.29 -12.30
N PRO A 132 15.24 -22.17 -13.30
CA PRO A 132 15.18 -23.00 -14.51
C PRO A 132 15.19 -24.48 -14.10
N ARG A 133 14.34 -25.28 -14.73
CA ARG A 133 14.38 -26.73 -14.52
C ARG A 133 15.64 -27.27 -15.17
N GLU A 134 16.24 -28.26 -14.52
CA GLU A 134 17.43 -28.95 -15.06
C GLU A 134 17.19 -29.42 -16.52
N GLY A 135 18.09 -29.07 -17.43
CA GLY A 135 17.97 -29.34 -18.84
C GLY A 135 17.09 -28.40 -19.68
N GLN A 136 16.50 -27.35 -19.06
CA GLN A 136 15.76 -26.34 -19.82
C GLN A 136 16.70 -25.26 -20.35
N GLY A 137 16.80 -25.14 -21.67
CA GLY A 137 17.51 -24.04 -22.32
C GLY A 137 16.71 -22.75 -22.17
N ILE A 138 17.35 -21.72 -21.65
CA ILE A 138 16.78 -20.35 -21.48
C ILE A 138 17.61 -19.33 -22.26
N GLY A 139 16.96 -18.32 -22.81
CA GLY A 139 17.63 -17.18 -23.41
C GLY A 139 17.89 -16.10 -22.36
N VAL A 140 19.15 -15.81 -22.10
CA VAL A 140 19.53 -14.81 -21.09
C VAL A 140 20.09 -13.56 -21.74
N GLY A 141 19.63 -12.39 -21.31
CA GLY A 141 20.17 -11.09 -21.65
C GLY A 141 20.81 -10.41 -20.44
N SER A 142 21.91 -9.72 -20.68
CA SER A 142 22.53 -8.83 -19.70
C SER A 142 22.44 -7.40 -20.17
N ASP A 143 22.17 -6.47 -19.27
CA ASP A 143 22.11 -5.04 -19.54
C ASP A 143 22.64 -4.22 -18.35
N GLU A 144 22.94 -2.96 -18.59
CA GLU A 144 23.46 -2.04 -17.60
C GLU A 144 22.61 -0.79 -17.56
N VAL A 145 22.13 -0.42 -16.35
CA VAL A 145 21.42 0.83 -16.11
C VAL A 145 22.23 1.68 -15.15
N PHE A 146 22.24 3.00 -15.34
CA PHE A 146 23.07 3.90 -14.55
C PHE A 146 22.22 4.78 -13.64
N PHE A 147 22.46 4.68 -12.32
CA PHE A 147 21.93 5.55 -11.27
C PHE A 147 23.08 6.12 -10.43
N GLY A 148 24.02 6.82 -11.09
CA GLY A 148 25.29 7.24 -10.51
C GLY A 148 26.36 6.16 -10.60
N LEU A 149 26.09 4.97 -10.10
CA LEU A 149 26.86 3.74 -10.31
C LEU A 149 26.13 2.80 -11.27
N PRO A 150 26.83 1.89 -11.96
CA PRO A 150 26.20 0.90 -12.80
C PRO A 150 25.35 -0.06 -11.97
N VAL A 151 24.17 -0.38 -12.48
CA VAL A 151 23.32 -1.48 -12.00
C VAL A 151 23.36 -2.56 -13.07
N LEU A 152 23.92 -3.71 -12.71
CA LEU A 152 24.02 -4.88 -13.58
C LEU A 152 22.70 -5.65 -13.51
N VAL A 153 22.09 -5.89 -14.67
CA VAL A 153 20.81 -6.59 -14.79
C VAL A 153 21.00 -7.85 -15.63
N LEU A 154 20.58 -8.99 -15.09
CA LEU A 154 20.54 -10.26 -15.80
C LEU A 154 19.10 -10.74 -15.84
N MET A 155 18.54 -11.00 -17.04
CA MET A 155 17.15 -11.41 -17.19
C MET A 155 16.95 -12.53 -18.21
N GLU A 156 15.92 -13.32 -18.02
CA GLU A 156 15.41 -14.27 -19.00
C GLU A 156 14.57 -13.54 -20.04
N LEU A 157 14.95 -13.68 -21.31
CA LEU A 157 14.38 -12.88 -22.40
C LEU A 157 12.95 -13.29 -22.81
N GLY A 158 12.57 -14.53 -22.56
CA GLY A 158 11.24 -15.04 -22.91
C GLY A 158 10.15 -14.58 -21.95
N SER A 159 10.43 -14.60 -20.65
CA SER A 159 9.48 -14.20 -19.60
C SER A 159 9.69 -12.78 -19.09
N GLY A 160 10.87 -12.19 -19.31
CA GLY A 160 11.29 -10.93 -18.71
C GLY A 160 11.63 -11.05 -17.22
N TYR A 161 11.84 -12.28 -16.71
CA TYR A 161 12.22 -12.50 -15.32
C TYR A 161 13.66 -12.04 -15.07
N ILE A 162 13.84 -11.22 -14.03
CA ILE A 162 15.15 -10.69 -13.64
C ILE A 162 15.78 -11.64 -12.62
N PHE A 163 16.91 -12.25 -12.99
CA PHE A 163 17.70 -13.11 -12.10
C PHE A 163 18.52 -12.31 -11.11
N THR A 164 19.10 -11.22 -11.59
CA THR A 164 20.01 -10.38 -10.80
C THR A 164 19.79 -8.92 -11.18
N GLU A 165 19.70 -8.07 -10.18
CA GLU A 165 19.75 -6.61 -10.28
C GLU A 165 20.63 -6.11 -9.14
N VAL A 166 21.87 -5.73 -9.44
CA VAL A 166 22.84 -5.34 -8.42
C VAL A 166 23.59 -4.08 -8.81
N GLN A 167 23.67 -3.13 -7.88
CA GLN A 167 24.52 -1.96 -8.05
C GLN A 167 25.99 -2.36 -7.80
N SER A 168 26.87 -2.01 -8.74
CA SER A 168 28.28 -2.33 -8.70
C SER A 168 29.13 -1.08 -8.81
N GLU A 169 30.39 -1.15 -8.35
CA GLU A 169 31.35 -0.07 -8.52
C GLU A 169 31.92 -0.06 -9.94
N ASP A 170 31.96 -1.22 -10.60
CA ASP A 170 32.44 -1.39 -11.96
C ASP A 170 31.58 -2.39 -12.75
N ARG A 171 31.95 -2.61 -14.02
CA ARG A 171 31.30 -3.50 -14.97
C ARG A 171 32.30 -4.41 -15.68
N THR A 172 33.35 -4.79 -14.98
CA THR A 172 34.38 -5.67 -15.54
C THR A 172 33.86 -7.07 -15.80
N TYR A 173 34.60 -7.83 -16.59
CA TYR A 173 34.27 -9.25 -16.84
C TYR A 173 34.17 -10.05 -15.54
N GLU A 174 35.07 -9.83 -14.59
CA GLU A 174 35.08 -10.55 -13.32
C GLU A 174 33.81 -10.24 -12.52
N THR A 175 33.43 -8.95 -12.46
CA THR A 175 32.21 -8.53 -11.78
C THR A 175 30.95 -9.18 -12.38
N TRP A 176 30.85 -9.20 -13.71
CA TRP A 176 29.75 -9.89 -14.39
C TRP A 176 29.75 -11.40 -14.15
N LYS A 177 30.92 -12.03 -14.20
CA LYS A 177 31.07 -13.45 -13.94
C LYS A 177 30.57 -13.86 -12.57
N ASP A 178 30.91 -13.08 -11.53
CA ASP A 178 30.45 -13.32 -10.16
C ASP A 178 28.92 -13.22 -10.02
N GLN A 179 28.28 -12.38 -10.81
CA GLN A 179 26.82 -12.26 -10.82
C GLN A 179 26.13 -13.38 -11.61
N ILE A 180 26.77 -13.91 -12.63
CA ILE A 180 26.23 -14.95 -13.51
C ILE A 180 26.45 -16.35 -12.93
N GLN A 181 27.60 -16.59 -12.32
CA GLN A 181 28.03 -17.91 -11.84
C GLN A 181 27.02 -18.62 -10.92
N PRO A 182 26.29 -17.94 -9.98
CA PRO A 182 25.30 -18.60 -9.15
C PRO A 182 24.13 -19.26 -9.90
N TRP A 183 23.91 -18.87 -11.16
CA TRP A 183 22.78 -19.32 -11.98
C TRP A 183 23.16 -20.43 -12.98
N TRP A 184 24.44 -20.79 -13.06
CA TRP A 184 25.03 -21.82 -13.89
C TRP A 184 25.68 -22.93 -13.04
#